data_9ac17c31d0a989d8da323f0584a95ea5
#
_entry.id   9ac17c31d0a989d8da323f0584a95ea5
#
_cell.length_a   1.000
_cell.length_b   1.000
_cell.length_c   1.000
_cell.angle_alpha   90.00
_cell.angle_beta   90.00
_cell.angle_gamma   90.00
#
_symmetry.space_group_name_H-M   'P 1'
#
loop_
_entity.id
_entity.type
_entity.pdbx_description
1 polymer ?
#
loop_
_entity_poly.entity_id
_entity_poly.type
_entity_poly.pdbx_seq_one_letter_code
_entity_poly.pdbx_strand_id
1 'polypeptide(L)'
;MSQQIDLVIRQAQIVTPEGIVEGDLGVDGGRIASVGTPVPAARRMIEAPGRLIMPGGVDVHAHIEQMSGMGQWNADTFETATRSAATGGTTSVISFAAQAAGQTLADTVADYATRAERGAMIDHAFHLTLTDLSVPGFEADLAALMAAGHRSLKVFTTYNIQLGDAEILRVMALARAGGALVCVHAENDAIIARARASLLAAGHRHPRDHARSRPRMAEIEAIERICRFAEYLDQPVMLFHVSTAEGVEAIRAAKARGAPVWCETCPHYLLMTEDVLDKPGLEGAKWMCSPPQRTAQDQEALWAGLLDGTVSLVSSDHAPYRFDETGKLAAGPDADFSQIANGLPGLETRLPLLFDAMVTQGRGGPLAFADITARTPAQLYGVPGKGAILPGMDADLVIWNPETERTYGADDLHDNVGYNPWEGRRLRGWPERVLLRGETLAAGSDFAGTPGGGRWLHRPEIGCRPGQQGAAPAREAEAEA
;
A
#
# COMPACT_ATOMS: atom_id res chain seq x y z
N MET A 1 -25.55 -1.27 -38.02
CA MET A 1 -25.59 -2.21 -36.87
C MET A 1 -24.89 -1.49 -35.72
N SER A 2 -25.55 -1.21 -34.59
CA SER A 2 -24.90 -0.67 -33.43
C SER A 2 -23.84 -1.68 -32.94
N GLN A 3 -22.60 -1.26 -32.81
CA GLN A 3 -21.51 -2.12 -32.36
C GLN A 3 -21.84 -2.58 -30.94
N GLN A 4 -21.92 -3.87 -30.72
CA GLN A 4 -22.19 -4.48 -29.42
C GLN A 4 -20.92 -4.42 -28.61
N ILE A 5 -20.95 -3.75 -27.41
CA ILE A 5 -19.82 -3.67 -26.52
C ILE A 5 -19.56 -4.98 -25.78
N ASP A 6 -18.40 -5.11 -25.13
CA ASP A 6 -17.98 -6.38 -24.51
C ASP A 6 -18.76 -6.73 -23.24
N LEU A 7 -19.00 -5.75 -22.35
CA LEU A 7 -19.63 -5.98 -21.06
C LEU A 7 -20.53 -4.80 -20.67
N VAL A 8 -21.68 -5.09 -20.07
CA VAL A 8 -22.48 -4.13 -19.31
C VAL A 8 -22.68 -4.62 -17.89
N ILE A 9 -22.52 -3.71 -16.93
CA ILE A 9 -22.91 -3.90 -15.52
C ILE A 9 -24.12 -3.03 -15.30
N ARG A 10 -25.26 -3.63 -14.89
CA ARG A 10 -26.56 -2.95 -14.83
C ARG A 10 -27.03 -2.64 -13.41
N GLN A 11 -27.84 -1.58 -13.31
CA GLN A 11 -28.57 -1.22 -12.08
C GLN A 11 -27.66 -1.05 -10.86
N ALA A 12 -26.45 -0.51 -11.05
CA ALA A 12 -25.47 -0.34 -10.00
C ALA A 12 -25.39 1.11 -9.49
N GLN A 13 -24.87 1.27 -8.29
CA GLN A 13 -24.39 2.54 -7.78
C GLN A 13 -22.88 2.65 -8.11
N ILE A 14 -22.55 3.55 -9.03
CA ILE A 14 -21.20 3.69 -9.58
C ILE A 14 -20.50 4.85 -8.88
N VAL A 15 -19.40 4.57 -8.19
CA VAL A 15 -18.60 5.58 -7.46
C VAL A 15 -17.62 6.22 -8.44
N THR A 16 -17.90 7.44 -8.84
CA THR A 16 -17.05 8.25 -9.72
C THR A 16 -16.33 9.35 -8.90
N PRO A 17 -15.31 10.00 -9.46
CA PRO A 17 -14.67 11.14 -8.77
C PRO A 17 -15.62 12.31 -8.45
N GLU A 18 -16.74 12.42 -9.17
CA GLU A 18 -17.70 13.53 -9.05
C GLU A 18 -18.88 13.18 -8.13
N GLY A 19 -19.04 11.92 -7.76
CA GLY A 19 -20.15 11.45 -6.93
C GLY A 19 -20.59 10.03 -7.28
N ILE A 20 -21.72 9.62 -6.68
CA ILE A 20 -22.34 8.31 -6.96
C ILE A 20 -23.37 8.48 -8.08
N VAL A 21 -23.24 7.70 -9.13
CA VAL A 21 -24.15 7.69 -10.28
C VAL A 21 -24.90 6.36 -10.31
N GLU A 22 -26.23 6.39 -10.35
CA GLU A 22 -27.04 5.20 -10.57
C GLU A 22 -27.23 4.93 -12.07
N GLY A 23 -27.08 3.68 -12.48
CA GLY A 23 -27.29 3.27 -13.87
C GLY A 23 -26.42 2.12 -14.34
N ASP A 24 -26.19 2.09 -15.66
CA ASP A 24 -25.38 1.06 -16.31
C ASP A 24 -23.92 1.54 -16.48
N LEU A 25 -22.97 0.62 -16.39
CA LEU A 25 -21.57 0.83 -16.75
C LEU A 25 -21.23 -0.04 -17.95
N GLY A 26 -20.81 0.59 -19.04
CA GLY A 26 -20.41 -0.09 -20.27
C GLY A 26 -18.90 -0.23 -20.37
N VAL A 27 -18.44 -1.42 -20.81
CA VAL A 27 -17.00 -1.71 -21.03
C VAL A 27 -16.82 -2.22 -22.45
N ASP A 28 -15.82 -1.69 -23.17
CA ASP A 28 -15.43 -2.12 -24.51
C ASP A 28 -13.90 -2.10 -24.65
N GLY A 29 -13.32 -3.14 -25.23
CA GLY A 29 -11.87 -3.27 -25.40
C GLY A 29 -11.08 -3.19 -24.09
N GLY A 30 -11.66 -3.63 -22.97
CA GLY A 30 -11.04 -3.57 -21.65
C GLY A 30 -11.07 -2.19 -20.99
N ARG A 31 -11.75 -1.22 -21.57
CA ARG A 31 -11.87 0.16 -21.10
C ARG A 31 -13.31 0.53 -20.77
N ILE A 32 -13.48 1.46 -19.86
CA ILE A 32 -14.78 2.05 -19.54
C ILE A 32 -15.26 2.86 -20.75
N ALA A 33 -16.38 2.45 -21.35
CA ALA A 33 -16.97 3.10 -22.51
C ALA A 33 -18.05 4.12 -22.13
N SER A 34 -18.85 3.84 -21.07
CA SER A 34 -19.91 4.71 -20.60
C SER A 34 -20.21 4.50 -19.12
N VAL A 35 -20.72 5.56 -18.45
CA VAL A 35 -21.06 5.56 -17.02
C VAL A 35 -22.43 6.18 -16.83
N GLY A 36 -23.35 5.51 -16.11
CA GLY A 36 -24.67 6.01 -15.73
C GLY A 36 -25.69 6.08 -16.85
N THR A 37 -25.33 5.68 -18.07
CA THR A 37 -26.21 5.74 -19.23
C THR A 37 -26.66 4.36 -19.68
N PRO A 38 -27.92 4.18 -20.12
CA PRO A 38 -28.38 2.87 -20.59
C PRO A 38 -27.53 2.31 -21.73
N VAL A 39 -27.12 1.05 -21.60
CA VAL A 39 -26.36 0.33 -22.61
C VAL A 39 -27.28 -0.66 -23.33
N PRO A 40 -27.60 -0.43 -24.63
CA PRO A 40 -28.64 -1.23 -25.32
C PRO A 40 -28.26 -2.68 -25.55
N ALA A 41 -26.99 -2.97 -25.85
CA ALA A 41 -26.52 -4.33 -26.16
C ALA A 41 -25.06 -4.52 -25.77
N ALA A 42 -24.78 -5.65 -25.12
CA ALA A 42 -23.43 -6.09 -24.75
C ALA A 42 -23.31 -7.61 -24.97
N ARG A 43 -22.08 -8.10 -25.15
CA ARG A 43 -21.81 -9.55 -25.27
C ARG A 43 -21.99 -10.27 -23.93
N ARG A 44 -21.61 -9.62 -22.82
CA ARG A 44 -21.76 -10.10 -21.46
C ARG A 44 -22.53 -9.10 -20.63
N MET A 45 -23.27 -9.61 -19.63
CA MET A 45 -24.06 -8.79 -18.73
C MET A 45 -23.85 -9.26 -17.29
N ILE A 46 -23.69 -8.30 -16.38
CA ILE A 46 -23.69 -8.51 -14.94
C ILE A 46 -24.80 -7.66 -14.35
N GLU A 47 -25.76 -8.28 -13.67
CA GLU A 47 -26.77 -7.55 -12.89
C GLU A 47 -26.18 -7.24 -11.51
N ALA A 48 -26.26 -5.96 -11.09
CA ALA A 48 -25.68 -5.46 -9.86
C ALA A 48 -26.62 -4.58 -9.03
N PRO A 49 -27.92 -4.94 -8.87
CA PRO A 49 -28.84 -4.12 -8.09
C PRO A 49 -28.41 -4.07 -6.63
N GLY A 50 -28.37 -2.85 -6.04
CA GLY A 50 -27.94 -2.63 -4.67
C GLY A 50 -26.42 -2.85 -4.43
N ARG A 51 -25.63 -2.92 -5.50
CA ARG A 51 -24.17 -3.04 -5.42
C ARG A 51 -23.50 -1.69 -5.66
N LEU A 52 -22.36 -1.51 -4.99
CA LEU A 52 -21.45 -0.39 -5.24
C LEU A 52 -20.36 -0.85 -6.21
N ILE A 53 -20.22 -0.15 -7.34
CA ILE A 53 -19.07 -0.36 -8.24
C ILE A 53 -18.04 0.71 -7.93
N MET A 54 -16.85 0.27 -7.59
CA MET A 54 -15.70 1.11 -7.28
C MET A 54 -14.51 0.78 -8.17
N PRO A 55 -13.56 1.70 -8.36
CA PRO A 55 -12.32 1.37 -9.06
C PRO A 55 -11.57 0.28 -8.31
N GLY A 56 -10.85 -0.55 -9.04
CA GLY A 56 -9.92 -1.51 -8.46
C GLY A 56 -8.85 -0.81 -7.62
N GLY A 57 -8.53 -1.39 -6.46
CA GLY A 57 -7.54 -0.83 -5.56
C GLY A 57 -6.16 -0.72 -6.19
N VAL A 58 -5.44 0.35 -5.86
CA VAL A 58 -4.03 0.55 -6.19
C VAL A 58 -3.23 0.51 -4.90
N ASP A 59 -2.45 -0.55 -4.71
CA ASP A 59 -1.59 -0.68 -3.54
C ASP A 59 -0.17 -0.27 -3.88
N VAL A 60 0.35 0.69 -3.13
CA VAL A 60 1.65 1.29 -3.41
C VAL A 60 2.72 0.91 -2.39
N HIS A 61 2.48 -0.15 -1.60
CA HIS A 61 3.44 -0.59 -0.60
C HIS A 61 3.26 -2.09 -0.33
N ALA A 62 4.03 -2.92 -1.04
CA ALA A 62 4.02 -4.36 -0.84
C ALA A 62 5.39 -5.00 -1.08
N HIS A 63 5.83 -5.83 -0.14
CA HIS A 63 7.07 -6.62 -0.24
C HIS A 63 6.74 -8.00 -0.80
N ILE A 64 7.13 -8.27 -2.04
CA ILE A 64 6.81 -9.50 -2.75
C ILE A 64 8.10 -10.17 -3.23
N GLU A 65 8.25 -11.47 -2.96
CA GLU A 65 9.45 -12.26 -3.33
C GLU A 65 10.77 -11.57 -2.91
N GLN A 66 10.77 -11.01 -1.71
CA GLN A 66 11.89 -10.22 -1.19
C GLN A 66 12.54 -10.93 -0.01
N MET A 67 13.86 -10.90 0.04
CA MET A 67 14.63 -11.33 1.21
C MET A 67 14.76 -10.18 2.21
N SER A 68 14.50 -10.45 3.49
CA SER A 68 14.69 -9.50 4.58
C SER A 68 16.17 -9.24 4.85
N GLY A 69 16.47 -8.13 5.53
CA GLY A 69 17.82 -7.87 6.03
C GLY A 69 18.34 -8.90 7.06
N MET A 70 17.49 -9.80 7.54
CA MET A 70 17.81 -10.90 8.45
C MET A 70 17.98 -12.25 7.73
N GLY A 71 17.84 -12.29 6.38
CA GLY A 71 18.02 -13.47 5.55
C GLY A 71 16.79 -14.36 5.37
N GLN A 72 15.62 -13.98 5.90
CA GLN A 72 14.37 -14.69 5.63
C GLN A 72 13.73 -14.17 4.34
N TRP A 73 13.16 -15.07 3.53
CA TRP A 73 12.33 -14.72 2.41
C TRP A 73 10.91 -14.38 2.85
N ASN A 74 10.27 -13.45 2.14
CA ASN A 74 8.81 -13.31 2.23
C ASN A 74 8.14 -14.64 1.90
N ALA A 75 6.99 -14.90 2.50
CA ALA A 75 6.21 -16.12 2.26
C ALA A 75 5.63 -16.17 0.83
N ASP A 76 5.35 -15.00 0.24
CA ASP A 76 4.66 -14.90 -1.03
C ASP A 76 5.60 -14.76 -2.22
N THR A 77 5.18 -15.40 -3.32
CA THR A 77 5.65 -15.13 -4.68
C THR A 77 4.75 -14.07 -5.34
N PHE A 78 5.14 -13.55 -6.52
CA PHE A 78 4.25 -12.66 -7.29
C PHE A 78 2.91 -13.35 -7.60
N GLU A 79 2.89 -14.66 -7.82
CA GLU A 79 1.64 -15.40 -8.04
C GLU A 79 0.71 -15.34 -6.82
N THR A 80 1.19 -15.71 -5.63
CA THR A 80 0.35 -15.82 -4.44
C THR A 80 -0.02 -14.45 -3.88
N ALA A 81 0.91 -13.49 -3.85
CA ALA A 81 0.65 -12.12 -3.42
C ALA A 81 -0.39 -11.43 -4.31
N THR A 82 -0.29 -11.58 -5.63
CA THR A 82 -1.23 -10.93 -6.55
C THR A 82 -2.58 -11.64 -6.63
N ARG A 83 -2.65 -12.96 -6.36
CA ARG A 83 -3.90 -13.67 -6.12
C ARG A 83 -4.60 -13.12 -4.88
N SER A 84 -3.89 -13.04 -3.76
CA SER A 84 -4.36 -12.47 -2.50
C SER A 84 -4.85 -11.03 -2.70
N ALA A 85 -4.06 -10.17 -3.36
CA ALA A 85 -4.42 -8.80 -3.70
C ALA A 85 -5.73 -8.71 -4.49
N ALA A 86 -5.87 -9.52 -5.55
CA ALA A 86 -7.05 -9.56 -6.40
C ALA A 86 -8.29 -10.01 -5.64
N THR A 87 -8.18 -11.05 -4.79
CA THR A 87 -9.29 -11.52 -3.97
C THR A 87 -9.81 -10.44 -3.04
N GLY A 88 -8.92 -9.59 -2.51
CA GLY A 88 -9.27 -8.43 -1.69
C GLY A 88 -9.77 -7.21 -2.48
N GLY A 89 -9.73 -7.22 -3.82
CA GLY A 89 -10.18 -6.09 -4.66
C GLY A 89 -9.08 -5.18 -5.19
N THR A 90 -7.81 -5.50 -4.97
CA THR A 90 -6.66 -4.74 -5.50
C THR A 90 -6.32 -5.25 -6.90
N THR A 91 -6.25 -4.33 -7.88
CA THR A 91 -5.99 -4.66 -9.30
C THR A 91 -4.65 -4.13 -9.80
N SER A 92 -3.97 -3.29 -9.01
CA SER A 92 -2.64 -2.78 -9.33
C SER A 92 -1.77 -2.71 -8.07
N VAL A 93 -0.48 -3.07 -8.21
CA VAL A 93 0.48 -3.03 -7.11
C VAL A 93 1.77 -2.36 -7.53
N ILE A 94 2.35 -1.52 -6.65
CA ILE A 94 3.73 -1.07 -6.77
C ILE A 94 4.52 -1.73 -5.64
N SER A 95 5.31 -2.76 -5.98
CA SER A 95 6.14 -3.50 -5.05
C SER A 95 7.58 -3.00 -5.05
N PHE A 96 8.46 -3.63 -4.28
CA PHE A 96 9.86 -3.20 -4.19
C PHE A 96 10.77 -4.09 -5.03
N ALA A 97 11.60 -3.46 -5.89
CA ALA A 97 12.81 -4.06 -6.42
C ALA A 97 13.95 -3.69 -5.46
N ALA A 98 14.29 -4.62 -4.56
CA ALA A 98 15.23 -4.38 -3.47
C ALA A 98 16.67 -4.72 -3.91
N GLN A 99 17.52 -3.69 -3.98
CA GLN A 99 18.94 -3.81 -4.31
C GLN A 99 19.66 -4.63 -3.23
N ALA A 100 20.38 -5.68 -3.62
CA ALA A 100 21.33 -6.34 -2.76
C ALA A 100 22.68 -5.59 -2.74
N ALA A 101 23.46 -5.74 -1.67
CA ALA A 101 24.77 -5.11 -1.57
C ALA A 101 25.66 -5.51 -2.76
N GLY A 102 26.26 -4.54 -3.42
CA GLY A 102 27.12 -4.72 -4.60
C GLY A 102 26.39 -5.02 -5.91
N GLN A 103 25.05 -5.15 -5.90
CA GLN A 103 24.26 -5.37 -7.11
C GLN A 103 23.96 -4.05 -7.83
N THR A 104 24.01 -4.04 -9.18
CA THR A 104 23.59 -2.89 -9.97
C THR A 104 22.07 -2.72 -9.89
N LEU A 105 21.58 -1.49 -10.09
CA LEU A 105 20.12 -1.25 -10.13
C LEU A 105 19.49 -1.89 -11.37
N ALA A 106 20.20 -1.93 -12.48
CA ALA A 106 19.74 -2.58 -13.71
C ALA A 106 19.51 -4.08 -13.50
N ASP A 107 20.46 -4.80 -12.88
CA ASP A 107 20.33 -6.23 -12.58
C ASP A 107 19.21 -6.48 -11.55
N THR A 108 19.09 -5.60 -10.55
CA THR A 108 18.01 -5.67 -9.55
C THR A 108 16.64 -5.63 -10.23
N VAL A 109 16.42 -4.64 -11.09
CA VAL A 109 15.13 -4.49 -11.79
C VAL A 109 14.86 -5.65 -12.74
N ALA A 110 15.88 -6.10 -13.48
CA ALA A 110 15.74 -7.24 -14.41
C ALA A 110 15.32 -8.53 -13.69
N ASP A 111 15.89 -8.80 -12.50
CA ASP A 111 15.51 -9.95 -11.67
C ASP A 111 14.05 -9.86 -11.21
N TYR A 112 13.62 -8.72 -10.64
CA TYR A 112 12.24 -8.54 -10.20
C TYR A 112 11.23 -8.53 -11.35
N ALA A 113 11.59 -7.96 -12.50
CA ALA A 113 10.77 -8.00 -13.71
C ALA A 113 10.54 -9.44 -14.17
N THR A 114 11.59 -10.26 -14.21
CA THR A 114 11.49 -11.69 -14.57
C THR A 114 10.55 -12.46 -13.64
N ARG A 115 10.62 -12.19 -12.32
CA ARG A 115 9.72 -12.83 -11.34
C ARG A 115 8.28 -12.38 -11.53
N ALA A 116 8.04 -11.08 -11.73
CA ALA A 116 6.71 -10.51 -11.94
C ALA A 116 6.08 -10.97 -13.27
N GLU A 117 6.85 -11.01 -14.37
CA GLU A 117 6.40 -11.52 -15.66
C GLU A 117 5.94 -12.98 -15.59
N ARG A 118 6.62 -13.78 -14.76
CA ARG A 118 6.25 -15.19 -14.57
C ARG A 118 4.98 -15.34 -13.72
N GLY A 119 4.79 -14.51 -12.68
CA GLY A 119 3.82 -14.79 -11.62
C GLY A 119 2.70 -13.77 -11.46
N ALA A 120 2.92 -12.48 -11.78
CA ALA A 120 1.94 -11.45 -11.45
C ALA A 120 0.62 -11.64 -12.20
N MET A 121 -0.49 -11.66 -11.47
CA MET A 121 -1.85 -11.80 -12.01
C MET A 121 -2.59 -10.46 -12.10
N ILE A 122 -2.09 -9.42 -11.42
CA ILE A 122 -2.58 -8.05 -11.51
C ILE A 122 -1.49 -7.14 -12.09
N ASP A 123 -1.87 -5.94 -12.49
CA ASP A 123 -0.94 -4.98 -13.06
C ASP A 123 0.05 -4.50 -11.99
N HIS A 124 1.32 -4.30 -12.37
CA HIS A 124 2.40 -4.07 -11.41
C HIS A 124 3.43 -3.03 -11.87
N ALA A 125 4.11 -2.42 -10.90
CA ALA A 125 5.29 -1.59 -11.06
C ALA A 125 6.24 -1.79 -9.88
N PHE A 126 7.41 -1.11 -9.89
CA PHE A 126 8.39 -1.21 -8.81
C PHE A 126 8.78 0.16 -8.25
N HIS A 127 8.97 0.20 -6.93
CA HIS A 127 9.87 1.14 -6.27
C HIS A 127 11.30 0.60 -6.39
N LEU A 128 12.26 1.47 -6.67
CA LEU A 128 13.67 1.10 -6.59
C LEU A 128 14.15 1.28 -5.15
N THR A 129 14.43 0.20 -4.42
CA THR A 129 15.00 0.28 -3.08
C THR A 129 16.51 0.46 -3.20
N LEU A 130 17.01 1.58 -2.72
CA LEU A 130 18.40 1.99 -2.80
C LEU A 130 19.10 1.69 -1.47
N THR A 131 20.08 0.79 -1.49
CA THR A 131 20.80 0.34 -0.29
C THR A 131 22.31 0.54 -0.41
N ASP A 132 22.86 0.59 -1.64
CA ASP A 132 24.28 0.74 -1.91
C ASP A 132 24.50 1.71 -3.08
N LEU A 133 24.85 2.95 -2.75
CA LEU A 133 25.12 4.01 -3.71
C LEU A 133 26.58 4.01 -4.22
N SER A 134 27.41 3.09 -3.71
CA SER A 134 28.83 2.98 -4.08
C SER A 134 29.08 2.11 -5.31
N VAL A 135 28.06 1.38 -5.77
CA VAL A 135 28.14 0.51 -6.96
C VAL A 135 28.55 1.34 -8.18
N PRO A 136 29.57 0.90 -8.94
CA PRO A 136 29.99 1.60 -10.15
C PRO A 136 28.84 1.78 -11.14
N GLY A 137 28.67 2.99 -11.66
CA GLY A 137 27.59 3.31 -12.61
C GLY A 137 26.23 3.63 -11.97
N PHE A 138 26.11 3.64 -10.63
CA PHE A 138 24.86 3.85 -9.90
C PHE A 138 24.00 5.01 -10.43
N GLU A 139 24.59 6.20 -10.63
CA GLU A 139 23.83 7.37 -11.09
C GLU A 139 23.33 7.23 -12.54
N ALA A 140 24.14 6.61 -13.40
CA ALA A 140 23.75 6.34 -14.79
C ALA A 140 22.61 5.33 -14.87
N ASP A 141 22.69 4.22 -14.10
CA ASP A 141 21.64 3.22 -14.00
C ASP A 141 20.35 3.85 -13.45
N LEU A 142 20.45 4.62 -12.36
CA LEU A 142 19.30 5.30 -11.76
C LEU A 142 18.62 6.25 -12.76
N ALA A 143 19.39 7.06 -13.48
CA ALA A 143 18.86 7.98 -14.49
C ALA A 143 18.16 7.22 -15.62
N ALA A 144 18.76 6.13 -16.12
CA ALA A 144 18.18 5.29 -17.17
C ALA A 144 16.88 4.62 -16.71
N LEU A 145 16.84 4.08 -15.49
CA LEU A 145 15.65 3.45 -14.94
C LEU A 145 14.51 4.45 -14.66
N MET A 146 14.83 5.65 -14.17
CA MET A 146 13.84 6.72 -14.06
C MET A 146 13.27 7.09 -15.45
N ALA A 147 14.10 7.22 -16.48
CA ALA A 147 13.64 7.47 -17.84
C ALA A 147 12.78 6.32 -18.40
N ALA A 148 13.06 5.08 -18.00
CA ALA A 148 12.28 3.89 -18.36
C ALA A 148 10.94 3.76 -17.59
N GLY A 149 10.61 4.69 -16.67
CA GLY A 149 9.32 4.70 -15.97
C GLY A 149 9.35 4.22 -14.53
N HIS A 150 10.52 3.95 -13.94
CA HIS A 150 10.66 3.66 -12.50
C HIS A 150 10.70 4.98 -11.72
N ARG A 151 9.54 5.55 -11.43
CA ARG A 151 9.37 6.93 -10.93
C ARG A 151 9.29 7.05 -9.41
N SER A 152 9.66 6.01 -8.65
CA SER A 152 9.69 6.09 -7.18
C SER A 152 10.87 5.33 -6.62
N LEU A 153 11.59 5.99 -5.68
CA LEU A 153 12.82 5.54 -5.06
C LEU A 153 12.59 5.33 -3.58
N LYS A 154 12.91 4.14 -3.04
CA LYS A 154 12.75 3.81 -1.62
C LYS A 154 14.09 3.91 -0.91
N VAL A 155 14.10 4.61 0.22
CA VAL A 155 15.23 4.69 1.16
C VAL A 155 14.78 4.41 2.59
N PHE A 156 15.72 4.00 3.42
CA PHE A 156 15.51 3.70 4.83
C PHE A 156 16.42 4.58 5.70
N THR A 157 15.93 5.00 6.85
CA THR A 157 16.70 5.70 7.89
C THR A 157 17.05 4.80 9.07
N THR A 158 16.74 3.51 8.98
CA THR A 158 17.04 2.46 9.97
C THR A 158 17.34 1.13 9.26
N TYR A 159 17.66 0.11 10.02
CA TYR A 159 18.12 -1.21 9.57
C TYR A 159 19.55 -1.21 8.99
N ASN A 160 20.04 -2.40 8.65
CA ASN A 160 21.35 -2.59 7.99
C ASN A 160 21.42 -2.07 6.54
N ILE A 161 20.31 -1.58 6.02
CA ILE A 161 20.15 -0.99 4.68
C ILE A 161 19.90 0.52 4.74
N GLN A 162 20.07 1.15 5.91
CA GLN A 162 19.89 2.59 6.06
C GLN A 162 20.92 3.39 5.26
N LEU A 163 20.48 4.55 4.79
CA LEU A 163 21.36 5.56 4.22
C LEU A 163 21.57 6.70 5.21
N GLY A 164 22.78 7.26 5.22
CA GLY A 164 23.08 8.46 5.99
C GLY A 164 22.47 9.73 5.36
N ASP A 165 22.41 10.81 6.13
CA ASP A 165 21.81 12.07 5.69
C ASP A 165 22.40 12.60 4.36
N ALA A 166 23.74 12.50 4.19
CA ALA A 166 24.40 12.92 2.95
C ALA A 166 23.95 12.08 1.73
N GLU A 167 23.78 10.78 1.92
CA GLU A 167 23.32 9.85 0.88
C GLU A 167 21.85 10.08 0.54
N ILE A 168 21.00 10.30 1.55
CA ILE A 168 19.58 10.62 1.35
C ILE A 168 19.44 11.94 0.56
N LEU A 169 20.19 12.99 0.92
CA LEU A 169 20.19 14.25 0.17
C LEU A 169 20.69 14.06 -1.27
N ARG A 170 21.70 13.21 -1.50
CA ARG A 170 22.15 12.84 -2.85
C ARG A 170 21.05 12.14 -3.65
N VAL A 171 20.37 11.16 -3.06
CA VAL A 171 19.22 10.47 -3.70
C VAL A 171 18.11 11.45 -4.02
N MET A 172 17.76 12.35 -3.09
CA MET A 172 16.72 13.35 -3.30
C MET A 172 17.08 14.31 -4.45
N ALA A 173 18.34 14.74 -4.54
CA ALA A 173 18.80 15.61 -5.64
C ALA A 173 18.73 14.89 -6.99
N LEU A 174 19.12 13.61 -7.07
CA LEU A 174 19.00 12.79 -8.28
C LEU A 174 17.55 12.53 -8.66
N ALA A 175 16.69 12.25 -7.68
CA ALA A 175 15.25 12.07 -7.88
C ALA A 175 14.59 13.34 -8.42
N ARG A 176 14.98 14.52 -7.90
CA ARG A 176 14.49 15.81 -8.39
C ARG A 176 14.85 16.02 -9.85
N ALA A 177 16.11 15.76 -10.20
CA ALA A 177 16.58 15.89 -11.58
C ALA A 177 15.87 14.92 -12.53
N GLY A 178 15.56 13.70 -12.07
CA GLY A 178 14.88 12.66 -12.84
C GLY A 178 13.34 12.71 -12.77
N GLY A 179 12.74 13.62 -12.00
CA GLY A 179 11.29 13.69 -11.81
C GLY A 179 10.70 12.47 -11.13
N ALA A 180 11.35 11.99 -10.07
CA ALA A 180 10.91 10.82 -9.29
C ALA A 180 10.50 11.21 -7.86
N LEU A 181 9.61 10.39 -7.25
CA LEU A 181 9.19 10.49 -5.86
C LEU A 181 10.16 9.72 -4.96
N VAL A 182 10.59 10.31 -3.84
CA VAL A 182 11.39 9.60 -2.84
C VAL A 182 10.46 9.11 -1.73
N CYS A 183 10.46 7.81 -1.49
CA CYS A 183 9.66 7.14 -0.47
C CYS A 183 10.57 6.76 0.71
N VAL A 184 10.20 7.11 1.93
CA VAL A 184 11.08 6.98 3.09
C VAL A 184 10.44 6.18 4.21
N HIS A 185 11.11 5.10 4.64
CA HIS A 185 10.89 4.51 5.94
C HIS A 185 11.59 5.40 6.98
N ALA A 186 10.82 6.13 7.77
CA ALA A 186 11.34 7.20 8.63
C ALA A 186 11.33 6.79 10.12
N GLU A 187 12.40 6.16 10.58
CA GLU A 187 12.68 5.90 12.01
C GLU A 187 14.17 6.13 12.29
N ASN A 188 14.49 6.75 13.43
CA ASN A 188 15.86 7.02 13.85
C ASN A 188 16.54 5.77 14.41
N ASP A 189 17.53 5.23 13.71
CA ASP A 189 18.23 3.99 14.07
C ASP A 189 18.98 4.08 15.41
N ALA A 190 19.61 5.22 15.71
CA ALA A 190 20.35 5.39 16.94
C ALA A 190 19.45 5.35 18.19
N ILE A 191 18.25 5.93 18.09
CA ILE A 191 17.23 5.87 19.16
C ILE A 191 16.75 4.43 19.33
N ILE A 192 16.44 3.72 18.24
CA ILE A 192 16.03 2.32 18.26
C ILE A 192 17.13 1.43 18.86
N ALA A 193 18.36 1.56 18.37
CA ALA A 193 19.49 0.77 18.87
C ALA A 193 19.70 0.96 20.38
N ARG A 194 19.60 2.20 20.87
CA ARG A 194 19.70 2.51 22.30
C ARG A 194 18.55 1.90 23.11
N ALA A 195 17.30 2.05 22.66
CA ALA A 195 16.14 1.51 23.33
C ALA A 195 16.20 -0.03 23.39
N ARG A 196 16.50 -0.66 22.27
CA ARG A 196 16.68 -2.13 22.15
C ARG A 196 17.75 -2.64 23.13
N ALA A 197 18.92 -2.03 23.14
CA ALA A 197 20.02 -2.44 24.02
C ALA A 197 19.62 -2.32 25.51
N SER A 198 18.92 -1.24 25.89
CA SER A 198 18.44 -1.03 27.26
C SER A 198 17.42 -2.07 27.69
N LEU A 199 16.47 -2.43 26.80
CA LEU A 199 15.45 -3.44 27.09
C LEU A 199 16.08 -4.84 27.25
N LEU A 200 16.97 -5.22 26.34
CA LEU A 200 17.66 -6.52 26.41
C LEU A 200 18.52 -6.64 27.66
N ALA A 201 19.25 -5.57 28.04
CA ALA A 201 20.02 -5.54 29.29
C ALA A 201 19.15 -5.66 30.55
N ALA A 202 17.90 -5.17 30.49
CA ALA A 202 16.92 -5.31 31.57
C ALA A 202 16.16 -6.66 31.56
N GLY A 203 16.50 -7.57 30.62
CA GLY A 203 15.86 -8.90 30.52
C GLY A 203 14.52 -8.91 29.77
N HIS A 204 14.13 -7.81 29.13
CA HIS A 204 12.94 -7.76 28.29
C HIS A 204 13.22 -8.46 26.96
N ARG A 205 12.41 -9.46 26.58
CA ARG A 205 12.64 -10.30 25.41
C ARG A 205 11.36 -10.63 24.61
N HIS A 206 10.21 -10.36 25.22
CA HIS A 206 8.92 -10.78 24.69
C HIS A 206 8.50 -9.93 23.46
N PRO A 207 7.70 -10.45 22.48
CA PRO A 207 7.16 -9.66 21.37
C PRO A 207 6.51 -8.33 21.76
N ARG A 208 5.83 -8.23 22.91
CA ARG A 208 5.29 -6.96 23.44
C ARG A 208 6.34 -5.87 23.68
N ASP A 209 7.62 -6.24 23.89
CA ASP A 209 8.70 -5.29 24.08
C ASP A 209 9.16 -4.66 22.77
N HIS A 210 8.71 -5.19 21.64
CA HIS A 210 8.99 -4.64 20.30
C HIS A 210 8.51 -3.20 20.17
N ALA A 211 7.28 -2.87 20.59
CA ALA A 211 6.75 -1.51 20.54
C ALA A 211 7.61 -0.55 21.38
N ARG A 212 8.10 -0.98 22.55
CA ARG A 212 8.99 -0.21 23.43
C ARG A 212 10.39 -0.04 22.84
N SER A 213 10.85 -1.00 22.02
CA SER A 213 12.16 -0.94 21.36
C SER A 213 12.20 0.06 20.21
N ARG A 214 11.04 0.45 19.68
CA ARG A 214 10.84 1.46 18.62
C ARG A 214 9.99 2.62 19.16
N PRO A 215 10.60 3.43 20.08
CA PRO A 215 9.84 4.48 20.73
C PRO A 215 9.34 5.52 19.71
N ARG A 216 8.19 6.13 20.00
CA ARG A 216 7.55 7.17 19.18
C ARG A 216 8.52 8.22 18.66
N MET A 217 9.44 8.67 19.54
CA MET A 217 10.46 9.67 19.21
C MET A 217 11.36 9.27 18.04
N ALA A 218 11.58 7.96 17.80
CA ALA A 218 12.37 7.50 16.65
C ALA A 218 11.68 7.81 15.33
N GLU A 219 10.36 7.64 15.27
CA GLU A 219 9.54 7.98 14.10
C GLU A 219 9.42 9.50 13.94
N ILE A 220 9.09 10.23 15.01
CA ILE A 220 8.85 11.67 14.99
C ILE A 220 10.11 12.42 14.50
N GLU A 221 11.28 12.14 15.09
CA GLU A 221 12.55 12.79 14.71
C GLU A 221 12.87 12.55 13.23
N ALA A 222 12.75 11.30 12.77
CA ALA A 222 13.05 10.97 11.39
C ALA A 222 12.07 11.64 10.41
N ILE A 223 10.78 11.70 10.72
CA ILE A 223 9.78 12.42 9.91
C ILE A 223 10.14 13.90 9.82
N GLU A 224 10.40 14.56 10.93
CA GLU A 224 10.76 16.00 10.95
C GLU A 224 12.02 16.29 10.13
N ARG A 225 13.05 15.46 10.28
CA ARG A 225 14.32 15.58 9.54
C ARG A 225 14.10 15.41 8.04
N ILE A 226 13.36 14.39 7.63
CA ILE A 226 13.06 14.14 6.20
C ILE A 226 12.19 15.25 5.61
N CYS A 227 11.21 15.78 6.35
CA CYS A 227 10.45 16.95 5.92
C CYS A 227 11.34 18.17 5.67
N ARG A 228 12.38 18.41 6.51
CA ARG A 228 13.33 19.50 6.28
C ARG A 228 14.20 19.29 5.06
N PHE A 229 14.58 18.04 4.75
CA PHE A 229 15.30 17.73 3.51
C PHE A 229 14.42 17.96 2.28
N ALA A 230 13.15 17.57 2.35
CA ALA A 230 12.17 17.83 1.30
C ALA A 230 11.99 19.35 1.05
N GLU A 231 11.85 20.15 2.11
CA GLU A 231 11.78 21.61 2.03
C GLU A 231 13.05 22.22 1.39
N TYR A 232 14.23 21.78 1.85
CA TYR A 232 15.51 22.32 1.40
C TYR A 232 15.77 22.09 -0.11
N LEU A 233 15.40 20.89 -0.61
CA LEU A 233 15.61 20.51 -2.00
C LEU A 233 14.39 20.77 -2.88
N ASP A 234 13.25 21.17 -2.31
CA ASP A 234 11.94 21.21 -2.97
C ASP A 234 11.66 19.88 -3.71
N GLN A 235 11.96 18.74 -3.03
CA GLN A 235 11.85 17.39 -3.57
C GLN A 235 10.58 16.71 -3.06
N PRO A 236 9.70 16.22 -3.95
CA PRO A 236 8.55 15.38 -3.56
C PRO A 236 8.96 14.16 -2.76
N VAL A 237 8.38 14.02 -1.55
CA VAL A 237 8.66 12.91 -0.63
C VAL A 237 7.37 12.26 -0.15
N MET A 238 7.33 10.93 -0.12
CA MET A 238 6.30 10.12 0.53
C MET A 238 6.86 9.50 1.82
N LEU A 239 6.29 9.88 2.95
CA LEU A 239 6.58 9.27 4.24
C LEU A 239 5.70 8.02 4.39
N PHE A 240 6.34 6.86 4.48
CA PHE A 240 5.67 5.58 4.51
C PHE A 240 5.12 5.25 5.90
N HIS A 241 4.02 4.51 5.95
CA HIS A 241 3.45 3.81 7.12
C HIS A 241 3.51 4.62 8.44
N VAL A 242 3.08 5.89 8.41
CA VAL A 242 3.01 6.75 9.59
C VAL A 242 2.07 6.13 10.64
N SER A 243 2.56 6.00 11.89
CA SER A 243 1.87 5.29 12.95
C SER A 243 1.49 6.17 14.16
N THR A 244 2.10 7.35 14.33
CA THR A 244 1.94 8.21 15.52
C THR A 244 1.15 9.48 15.24
N ALA A 245 0.39 9.95 16.25
CA ALA A 245 -0.33 11.22 16.20
C ALA A 245 0.63 12.41 15.98
N GLU A 246 1.79 12.40 16.66
CA GLU A 246 2.81 13.44 16.51
C GLU A 246 3.46 13.42 15.13
N GLY A 247 3.61 12.23 14.51
CA GLY A 247 4.07 12.12 13.13
C GLY A 247 3.10 12.80 12.15
N VAL A 248 1.78 12.58 12.33
CA VAL A 248 0.75 13.28 11.54
C VAL A 248 0.85 14.79 11.73
N GLU A 249 1.03 15.26 12.97
CA GLU A 249 1.16 16.69 13.27
C GLU A 249 2.42 17.31 12.65
N ALA A 250 3.55 16.60 12.72
CA ALA A 250 4.81 17.02 12.09
C ALA A 250 4.66 17.20 10.58
N ILE A 251 3.94 16.27 9.92
CA ILE A 251 3.66 16.32 8.48
C ILE A 251 2.70 17.49 8.18
N ARG A 252 1.63 17.67 8.98
CA ARG A 252 0.71 18.80 8.84
C ARG A 252 1.45 20.13 8.90
N ALA A 253 2.33 20.28 9.89
CA ALA A 253 3.17 21.47 10.05
C ALA A 253 4.13 21.66 8.87
N ALA A 254 4.72 20.59 8.32
CA ALA A 254 5.58 20.65 7.14
C ALA A 254 4.80 21.09 5.89
N LYS A 255 3.61 20.52 5.64
CA LYS A 255 2.71 20.93 4.56
C LYS A 255 2.31 22.40 4.68
N ALA A 256 2.01 22.87 5.89
CA ALA A 256 1.65 24.29 6.13
C ALA A 256 2.81 25.25 5.82
N ARG A 257 4.08 24.79 5.87
CA ARG A 257 5.24 25.55 5.44
C ARG A 257 5.52 25.45 3.93
N GLY A 258 4.76 24.63 3.21
CA GLY A 258 4.94 24.42 1.76
C GLY A 258 5.86 23.26 1.39
N ALA A 259 6.24 22.40 2.33
CA ALA A 259 7.02 21.21 2.04
C ALA A 259 6.28 20.27 1.06
N PRO A 260 6.91 19.78 -0.01
CA PRO A 260 6.30 18.84 -0.94
C PRO A 260 6.30 17.42 -0.37
N VAL A 261 5.56 17.22 0.71
CA VAL A 261 5.49 15.95 1.43
C VAL A 261 4.09 15.36 1.42
N TRP A 262 4.01 14.05 1.24
CA TRP A 262 2.83 13.21 1.38
C TRP A 262 3.12 12.11 2.38
N CYS A 263 2.10 11.46 2.90
CA CYS A 263 2.30 10.29 3.74
C CYS A 263 1.19 9.27 3.56
N GLU A 264 1.49 8.06 3.93
CA GLU A 264 0.55 6.96 3.99
C GLU A 264 0.48 6.38 5.41
N THR A 265 -0.60 5.68 5.68
CA THR A 265 -0.74 4.79 6.82
C THR A 265 -1.24 3.42 6.35
N CYS A 266 -1.44 2.47 7.27
CA CYS A 266 -1.85 1.12 6.94
C CYS A 266 -3.02 0.66 7.82
N PRO A 267 -3.82 -0.36 7.39
CA PRO A 267 -4.96 -0.83 8.16
C PRO A 267 -4.62 -1.26 9.59
N HIS A 268 -3.43 -1.84 9.81
CA HIS A 268 -3.01 -2.29 11.14
C HIS A 268 -2.74 -1.13 12.10
N TYR A 269 -2.36 0.07 11.62
CA TYR A 269 -2.27 1.27 12.47
C TYR A 269 -3.64 1.91 12.74
N LEU A 270 -4.59 1.76 11.82
CA LEU A 270 -5.93 2.29 11.95
C LEU A 270 -6.86 1.44 12.83
N LEU A 271 -6.57 0.13 12.97
CA LEU A 271 -7.53 -0.84 13.49
C LEU A 271 -6.97 -1.81 14.55
N MET A 272 -5.67 -1.76 14.83
CA MET A 272 -5.01 -2.52 15.92
C MET A 272 -4.22 -1.57 16.83
N THR A 273 -4.09 -1.93 18.10
CA THR A 273 -3.20 -1.27 19.06
C THR A 273 -2.02 -2.17 19.40
N GLU A 274 -1.01 -1.64 20.08
CA GLU A 274 0.16 -2.41 20.53
C GLU A 274 -0.19 -3.61 21.44
N ASP A 275 -1.42 -3.66 21.99
CA ASP A 275 -1.91 -4.77 22.81
C ASP A 275 -1.93 -6.11 22.05
N VAL A 276 -2.00 -6.09 20.70
CA VAL A 276 -1.95 -7.32 19.89
C VAL A 276 -0.62 -8.07 20.05
N LEU A 277 0.44 -7.38 20.48
CA LEU A 277 1.76 -7.96 20.73
C LEU A 277 1.84 -8.72 22.05
N ASP A 278 0.92 -8.47 23.00
CA ASP A 278 0.93 -9.10 24.32
C ASP A 278 0.13 -10.41 24.32
N LYS A 279 0.72 -11.44 23.73
CA LYS A 279 0.18 -12.79 23.65
C LYS A 279 1.13 -13.78 24.32
N PRO A 280 0.66 -14.95 24.76
CA PRO A 280 1.51 -15.99 25.38
C PRO A 280 2.68 -16.40 24.46
N GLY A 281 3.86 -16.61 25.06
CA GLY A 281 5.04 -17.08 24.33
C GLY A 281 5.42 -16.15 23.18
N LEU A 282 5.63 -16.68 21.99
CA LEU A 282 5.97 -15.94 20.77
C LEU A 282 4.74 -15.62 19.90
N GLU A 283 3.53 -15.93 20.30
CA GLU A 283 2.32 -15.70 19.49
C GLU A 283 2.18 -14.23 19.05
N GLY A 284 2.56 -13.26 19.90
CA GLY A 284 2.55 -11.83 19.55
C GLY A 284 3.42 -11.46 18.35
N ALA A 285 4.36 -12.32 17.98
CA ALA A 285 5.21 -12.11 16.81
C ALA A 285 4.43 -12.07 15.49
N LYS A 286 3.25 -12.70 15.42
CA LYS A 286 2.35 -12.63 14.25
C LYS A 286 1.99 -11.20 13.88
N TRP A 287 1.98 -10.27 14.85
CA TRP A 287 1.59 -8.86 14.67
C TRP A 287 2.78 -7.89 14.71
N MET A 288 4.01 -8.37 14.85
CA MET A 288 5.20 -7.50 14.82
C MET A 288 5.40 -6.90 13.43
N CYS A 289 5.43 -5.56 13.36
CA CYS A 289 5.75 -4.75 12.18
C CYS A 289 6.56 -3.52 12.58
N SER A 290 7.06 -2.76 11.64
CA SER A 290 7.87 -1.57 11.89
C SER A 290 7.51 -0.40 10.96
N PRO A 291 7.08 0.73 11.51
CA PRO A 291 6.85 0.99 12.95
C PRO A 291 5.86 0.02 13.59
N PRO A 292 5.87 -0.16 14.93
CA PRO A 292 4.88 -0.99 15.60
C PRO A 292 3.52 -0.28 15.67
N GLN A 293 2.44 -1.04 15.89
CA GLN A 293 1.14 -0.49 16.24
C GLN A 293 1.28 0.36 17.50
N ARG A 294 0.43 1.38 17.62
CA ARG A 294 0.45 2.36 18.71
C ARG A 294 -0.84 2.27 19.55
N THR A 295 -1.29 3.39 20.06
CA THR A 295 -2.46 3.49 20.95
C THR A 295 -3.74 3.80 20.16
N ALA A 296 -4.92 3.68 20.83
CA ALA A 296 -6.19 4.10 20.26
C ALA A 296 -6.24 5.63 19.95
N GLN A 297 -5.49 6.44 20.70
CA GLN A 297 -5.38 7.87 20.40
C GLN A 297 -4.66 8.13 19.07
N ASP A 298 -3.66 7.32 18.74
CA ASP A 298 -2.97 7.39 17.46
C ASP A 298 -3.88 6.99 16.30
N GLN A 299 -4.73 5.99 16.50
CA GLN A 299 -5.73 5.59 15.51
C GLN A 299 -6.65 6.77 15.16
N GLU A 300 -7.20 7.46 16.16
CA GLU A 300 -8.07 8.61 15.91
C GLU A 300 -7.35 9.77 15.22
N ALA A 301 -6.07 10.00 15.53
CA ALA A 301 -5.27 11.01 14.83
C ALA A 301 -4.99 10.64 13.36
N LEU A 302 -4.73 9.36 13.08
CA LEU A 302 -4.55 8.86 11.70
C LEU A 302 -5.85 8.95 10.91
N TRP A 303 -7.00 8.57 11.50
CA TRP A 303 -8.30 8.72 10.86
C TRP A 303 -8.65 10.20 10.59
N ALA A 304 -8.41 11.09 11.55
CA ALA A 304 -8.59 12.52 11.35
C ALA A 304 -7.69 13.04 10.22
N GLY A 305 -6.43 12.60 10.18
CA GLY A 305 -5.47 12.95 9.14
C GLY A 305 -5.87 12.43 7.75
N LEU A 306 -6.52 11.28 7.64
CA LEU A 306 -7.08 10.77 6.38
C LEU A 306 -8.26 11.61 5.92
N LEU A 307 -9.12 12.06 6.83
CA LEU A 307 -10.32 12.84 6.50
C LEU A 307 -9.98 14.30 6.15
N ASP A 308 -8.96 14.89 6.78
CA ASP A 308 -8.50 16.26 6.46
C ASP A 308 -7.46 16.34 5.33
N GLY A 309 -7.00 15.18 4.82
CA GLY A 309 -6.02 15.08 3.72
C GLY A 309 -4.56 15.27 4.15
N THR A 310 -4.26 15.35 5.46
CA THR A 310 -2.88 15.31 5.97
C THR A 310 -2.23 13.97 5.64
N VAL A 311 -2.93 12.87 5.92
CA VAL A 311 -2.58 11.52 5.46
C VAL A 311 -3.23 11.30 4.10
N SER A 312 -2.42 10.99 3.10
CA SER A 312 -2.84 11.02 1.70
C SER A 312 -3.56 9.76 1.24
N LEU A 313 -3.13 8.60 1.73
CA LEU A 313 -3.63 7.28 1.28
C LEU A 313 -3.39 6.19 2.33
N VAL A 314 -3.98 5.01 2.09
CA VAL A 314 -3.77 3.81 2.89
C VAL A 314 -3.25 2.69 2.01
N SER A 315 -2.02 2.23 2.28
CA SER A 315 -1.38 1.07 1.66
C SER A 315 -1.46 -0.17 2.56
N SER A 316 -1.03 -1.33 2.07
CA SER A 316 -1.05 -2.56 2.88
C SER A 316 0.18 -2.70 3.79
N ASP A 317 1.33 -2.24 3.36
CA ASP A 317 2.64 -2.63 3.88
C ASP A 317 2.76 -4.16 4.02
N HIS A 318 2.27 -4.87 2.98
CA HIS A 318 2.30 -6.33 2.95
C HIS A 318 3.73 -6.83 3.00
N ALA A 319 4.12 -7.42 4.12
CA ALA A 319 5.44 -8.00 4.37
C ALA A 319 5.27 -9.35 5.08
N PRO A 320 4.88 -10.39 4.32
CA PRO A 320 4.42 -11.67 4.86
C PRO A 320 5.60 -12.55 5.27
N TYR A 321 5.64 -12.96 6.53
CA TYR A 321 6.57 -13.96 7.04
C TYR A 321 5.79 -15.07 7.75
N ARG A 322 6.07 -16.33 7.41
CA ARG A 322 5.43 -17.49 8.02
C ARG A 322 5.67 -17.50 9.54
N PHE A 323 4.72 -18.05 10.28
CA PHE A 323 4.89 -18.24 11.72
C PHE A 323 5.46 -19.64 12.00
N ASP A 324 6.63 -19.89 11.44
CA ASP A 324 7.41 -21.13 11.57
C ASP A 324 8.92 -20.81 11.50
N GLU A 325 9.76 -21.86 11.48
CA GLU A 325 11.22 -21.79 11.42
C GLU A 325 11.76 -21.18 10.12
N THR A 326 10.95 -21.06 9.07
CA THR A 326 11.35 -20.40 7.81
C THR A 326 11.11 -18.89 7.85
N GLY A 327 10.38 -18.40 8.84
CA GLY A 327 9.95 -17.01 8.96
C GLY A 327 10.21 -16.43 10.35
N LYS A 328 9.13 -16.12 11.06
CA LYS A 328 9.20 -15.40 12.36
C LYS A 328 9.85 -16.21 13.48
N LEU A 329 9.87 -17.51 13.41
CA LEU A 329 10.45 -18.39 14.43
C LEU A 329 11.86 -18.92 14.03
N ALA A 330 12.50 -18.33 13.02
CA ALA A 330 13.80 -18.77 12.52
C ALA A 330 14.93 -18.76 13.57
N ALA A 331 14.84 -17.87 14.57
CA ALA A 331 15.81 -17.82 15.68
C ALA A 331 15.48 -18.80 16.83
N GLY A 332 14.44 -19.63 16.68
CA GLY A 332 14.05 -20.66 17.64
C GLY A 332 13.13 -20.18 18.76
N PRO A 333 12.76 -21.09 19.70
CA PRO A 333 11.72 -20.82 20.71
C PRO A 333 12.13 -19.81 21.78
N ASP A 334 13.44 -19.58 21.95
CA ASP A 334 14.00 -18.62 22.92
C ASP A 334 14.35 -17.26 22.29
N ALA A 335 13.87 -17.02 21.05
CA ALA A 335 14.10 -15.78 20.34
C ALA A 335 13.57 -14.57 21.11
N ASP A 336 14.38 -13.52 21.20
CA ASP A 336 13.87 -12.24 21.66
C ASP A 336 13.28 -11.40 20.51
N PHE A 337 12.53 -10.36 20.85
CA PHE A 337 11.84 -9.50 19.89
C PHE A 337 12.75 -8.92 18.78
N SER A 338 14.05 -8.79 19.03
CA SER A 338 15.00 -8.22 18.05
C SER A 338 15.47 -9.22 17.00
N GLN A 339 15.16 -10.49 17.19
CA GLN A 339 15.53 -11.61 16.32
C GLN A 339 14.35 -12.09 15.45
N ILE A 340 13.19 -11.43 15.56
CA ILE A 340 11.95 -11.80 14.87
C ILE A 340 11.75 -10.88 13.68
N ALA A 341 11.46 -11.48 12.51
CA ALA A 341 11.16 -10.72 11.30
C ALA A 341 9.91 -9.84 11.47
N ASN A 342 10.01 -8.58 11.07
CA ASN A 342 8.93 -7.59 11.16
C ASN A 342 8.14 -7.56 9.85
N GLY A 343 6.84 -7.69 9.94
CA GLY A 343 5.92 -7.59 8.82
C GLY A 343 4.65 -8.42 9.01
N LEU A 344 3.59 -7.98 8.34
CA LEU A 344 2.24 -8.55 8.36
C LEU A 344 1.76 -8.83 6.94
N PRO A 345 0.93 -9.86 6.69
CA PRO A 345 0.16 -9.94 5.45
C PRO A 345 -0.91 -8.85 5.44
N GLY A 346 -1.15 -8.21 4.30
CA GLY A 346 -2.07 -7.08 4.21
C GLY A 346 -2.77 -6.88 2.86
N LEU A 347 -2.25 -7.44 1.76
CA LEU A 347 -2.77 -7.19 0.41
C LEU A 347 -4.26 -7.55 0.27
N GLU A 348 -4.68 -8.70 0.75
CA GLU A 348 -6.08 -9.15 0.67
C GLU A 348 -7.00 -8.41 1.62
N THR A 349 -6.50 -8.13 2.83
CA THR A 349 -7.33 -7.61 3.92
C THR A 349 -7.51 -6.09 3.88
N ARG A 350 -6.63 -5.35 3.18
CA ARG A 350 -6.62 -3.89 3.14
C ARG A 350 -7.98 -3.30 2.77
N LEU A 351 -8.51 -3.65 1.62
CA LEU A 351 -9.75 -3.05 1.13
C LEU A 351 -10.99 -3.50 1.90
N PRO A 352 -11.20 -4.80 2.22
CA PRO A 352 -12.34 -5.21 3.03
C PRO A 352 -12.40 -4.55 4.40
N LEU A 353 -11.26 -4.40 5.09
CA LEU A 353 -11.17 -3.71 6.37
C LEU A 353 -11.54 -2.24 6.27
N LEU A 354 -11.03 -1.55 5.25
CA LEU A 354 -11.32 -0.14 5.03
C LEU A 354 -12.75 0.08 4.54
N PHE A 355 -13.30 -0.83 3.72
CA PHE A 355 -14.69 -0.76 3.28
C PHE A 355 -15.65 -0.85 4.48
N ASP A 356 -15.42 -1.82 5.37
CA ASP A 356 -16.19 -1.94 6.60
C ASP A 356 -16.12 -0.65 7.42
N ALA A 357 -14.94 -0.12 7.70
CA ALA A 357 -14.77 1.06 8.53
C ALA A 357 -15.32 2.34 7.88
N MET A 358 -15.05 2.54 6.58
CA MET A 358 -15.35 3.81 5.91
C MET A 358 -16.74 3.86 5.30
N VAL A 359 -17.17 2.76 4.64
CA VAL A 359 -18.44 2.72 3.91
C VAL A 359 -19.55 2.23 4.81
N THR A 360 -19.34 1.09 5.49
CA THR A 360 -20.40 0.45 6.28
C THR A 360 -20.60 1.13 7.64
N GLN A 361 -19.49 1.49 8.33
CA GLN A 361 -19.53 2.18 9.62
C GLN A 361 -19.51 3.72 9.46
N GLY A 362 -19.40 4.26 8.23
CA GLY A 362 -19.56 5.66 7.92
C GLY A 362 -18.36 6.57 8.20
N ARG A 363 -17.14 6.03 8.37
CA ARG A 363 -15.93 6.86 8.55
C ARG A 363 -15.42 7.42 7.20
N GLY A 364 -16.19 8.30 6.56
CA GLY A 364 -15.79 9.01 5.34
C GLY A 364 -16.57 8.62 4.07
N GLY A 365 -17.24 7.48 4.07
CA GLY A 365 -18.10 7.03 2.97
C GLY A 365 -17.36 6.52 1.72
N PRO A 366 -18.13 6.15 0.67
CA PRO A 366 -17.62 5.45 -0.50
C PRO A 366 -16.68 6.29 -1.37
N LEU A 367 -16.90 7.60 -1.47
CA LEU A 367 -16.04 8.50 -2.24
C LEU A 367 -14.66 8.61 -1.62
N ALA A 368 -14.60 8.86 -0.31
CA ALA A 368 -13.32 8.92 0.40
C ALA A 368 -12.58 7.58 0.39
N PHE A 369 -13.29 6.47 0.48
CA PHE A 369 -12.72 5.13 0.34
C PHE A 369 -12.05 4.96 -1.04
N ALA A 370 -12.76 5.24 -2.14
CA ALA A 370 -12.21 5.14 -3.49
C ALA A 370 -11.02 6.09 -3.70
N ASP A 371 -11.06 7.27 -3.10
CA ASP A 371 -9.97 8.25 -3.17
C ASP A 371 -8.68 7.73 -2.55
N ILE A 372 -8.73 7.30 -1.29
CA ILE A 372 -7.51 6.94 -0.55
C ILE A 372 -6.97 5.55 -0.88
N THR A 373 -7.78 4.69 -1.51
CA THR A 373 -7.39 3.31 -1.85
C THR A 373 -7.07 3.09 -3.33
N ALA A 374 -7.50 4.00 -4.20
CA ALA A 374 -7.35 3.84 -5.64
C ALA A 374 -6.93 5.14 -6.34
N ARG A 375 -7.72 6.23 -6.26
CA ARG A 375 -7.49 7.44 -7.04
C ARG A 375 -6.21 8.18 -6.63
N THR A 376 -6.09 8.51 -5.36
CA THR A 376 -4.92 9.24 -4.84
C THR A 376 -3.61 8.46 -5.05
N PRO A 377 -3.51 7.15 -4.72
CA PRO A 377 -2.29 6.41 -5.02
C PRO A 377 -1.98 6.37 -6.53
N ALA A 378 -2.97 6.16 -7.41
CA ALA A 378 -2.73 6.17 -8.85
C ALA A 378 -2.21 7.52 -9.35
N GLN A 379 -2.77 8.63 -8.86
CA GLN A 379 -2.36 9.97 -9.23
C GLN A 379 -0.96 10.31 -8.72
N LEU A 380 -0.70 10.11 -7.41
CA LEU A 380 0.59 10.47 -6.80
C LEU A 380 1.75 9.70 -7.45
N TYR A 381 1.55 8.44 -7.74
CA TYR A 381 2.60 7.59 -8.33
C TYR A 381 2.60 7.59 -9.87
N GLY A 382 1.72 8.36 -10.49
CA GLY A 382 1.66 8.50 -11.94
C GLY A 382 1.29 7.22 -12.68
N VAL A 383 0.32 6.47 -12.16
CA VAL A 383 -0.18 5.22 -12.77
C VAL A 383 -1.28 5.53 -13.78
N PRO A 384 -1.02 5.45 -15.09
CA PRO A 384 -1.98 5.88 -16.10
C PRO A 384 -3.16 4.91 -16.22
N GLY A 385 -4.34 5.45 -16.44
CA GLY A 385 -5.55 4.67 -16.71
C GLY A 385 -6.16 3.96 -15.51
N LYS A 386 -5.65 4.16 -14.29
CA LYS A 386 -6.06 3.46 -13.06
C LYS A 386 -6.66 4.40 -12.02
N GLY A 387 -7.41 3.83 -11.08
CA GLY A 387 -7.83 4.48 -9.84
C GLY A 387 -9.14 5.27 -9.91
N ALA A 388 -9.80 5.38 -11.05
CA ALA A 388 -11.10 6.07 -11.14
C ALA A 388 -12.01 5.42 -12.20
N ILE A 389 -13.33 5.61 -12.04
CA ILE A 389 -14.33 5.19 -13.01
C ILE A 389 -14.69 6.38 -13.89
N LEU A 390 -14.01 6.50 -15.03
CA LEU A 390 -14.21 7.52 -16.06
C LEU A 390 -14.10 6.89 -17.46
N PRO A 391 -14.85 7.38 -18.47
CA PRO A 391 -14.69 6.90 -19.83
C PRO A 391 -13.25 6.97 -20.34
N GLY A 392 -12.78 5.90 -20.97
CA GLY A 392 -11.41 5.75 -21.49
C GLY A 392 -10.40 5.18 -20.49
N MET A 393 -10.69 5.11 -19.20
CA MET A 393 -9.84 4.41 -18.22
C MET A 393 -10.00 2.90 -18.32
N ASP A 394 -9.03 2.17 -17.81
CA ASP A 394 -9.09 0.71 -17.77
C ASP A 394 -10.28 0.26 -16.90
N ALA A 395 -10.98 -0.77 -17.34
CA ALA A 395 -12.13 -1.31 -16.62
C ALA A 395 -11.66 -2.23 -15.46
N ASP A 396 -10.85 -1.69 -14.57
CA ASP A 396 -10.42 -2.31 -13.32
C ASP A 396 -11.44 -1.94 -12.25
N LEU A 397 -12.30 -2.89 -11.92
CA LEU A 397 -13.52 -2.61 -11.16
C LEU A 397 -13.70 -3.62 -10.04
N VAL A 398 -14.26 -3.16 -8.92
CA VAL A 398 -14.72 -4.02 -7.83
C VAL A 398 -16.22 -3.80 -7.65
N ILE A 399 -16.97 -4.89 -7.73
CA ILE A 399 -18.39 -4.92 -7.39
C ILE A 399 -18.51 -5.31 -5.92
N TRP A 400 -18.90 -4.36 -5.10
CA TRP A 400 -19.05 -4.54 -3.66
C TRP A 400 -20.49 -4.88 -3.29
N ASN A 401 -20.65 -5.88 -2.43
CA ASN A 401 -21.92 -6.14 -1.74
C ASN A 401 -21.86 -5.55 -0.33
N PRO A 402 -22.51 -4.40 -0.05
CA PRO A 402 -22.43 -3.73 1.24
C PRO A 402 -23.15 -4.50 2.35
N GLU A 403 -23.99 -5.48 2.01
CA GLU A 403 -24.77 -6.24 2.96
C GLU A 403 -24.12 -7.56 3.40
N THR A 404 -23.10 -8.02 2.71
CA THR A 404 -22.42 -9.26 3.06
C THR A 404 -21.69 -9.13 4.39
N GLU A 405 -22.05 -9.98 5.35
CA GLU A 405 -21.33 -10.13 6.61
C GLU A 405 -20.38 -11.31 6.54
N ARG A 406 -19.16 -11.13 7.02
CA ARG A 406 -18.15 -12.19 7.10
C ARG A 406 -17.34 -12.05 8.39
N THR A 407 -16.96 -13.17 8.98
CA THR A 407 -15.99 -13.22 10.07
C THR A 407 -14.74 -13.92 9.55
N TYR A 408 -13.59 -13.28 9.67
CA TYR A 408 -12.34 -13.88 9.23
C TYR A 408 -11.98 -15.11 10.04
N GLY A 409 -11.74 -16.23 9.35
CA GLY A 409 -11.13 -17.44 9.89
C GLY A 409 -9.61 -17.43 9.79
N ALA A 410 -8.97 -18.41 10.40
CA ALA A 410 -7.50 -18.55 10.38
C ALA A 410 -6.96 -18.77 8.97
N ASP A 411 -7.68 -19.55 8.15
CA ASP A 411 -7.23 -20.02 6.82
C ASP A 411 -7.95 -19.30 5.65
N ASP A 412 -8.56 -18.14 5.91
CA ASP A 412 -9.36 -17.43 4.89
C ASP A 412 -8.53 -16.67 3.86
N LEU A 413 -7.23 -16.44 4.11
CA LEU A 413 -6.37 -15.68 3.21
C LEU A 413 -5.74 -16.58 2.13
N HIS A 414 -5.52 -15.99 0.95
CA HIS A 414 -4.96 -16.67 -0.23
C HIS A 414 -3.46 -16.46 -0.39
N ASP A 415 -2.82 -15.85 0.61
CA ASP A 415 -1.36 -15.74 0.71
C ASP A 415 -0.72 -17.03 1.28
N ASN A 416 0.61 -17.07 1.32
CA ASN A 416 1.37 -18.22 1.82
C ASN A 416 1.81 -18.08 3.28
N VAL A 417 1.28 -17.12 4.03
CA VAL A 417 1.77 -16.82 5.38
C VAL A 417 1.36 -17.88 6.41
N GLY A 418 0.20 -18.52 6.21
CA GLY A 418 -0.31 -19.59 7.05
C GLY A 418 -0.92 -19.13 8.37
N TYR A 419 -1.29 -17.87 8.49
CA TYR A 419 -2.11 -17.32 9.57
C TYR A 419 -2.82 -16.05 9.11
N ASN A 420 -3.91 -15.70 9.80
CA ASN A 420 -4.64 -14.47 9.54
C ASN A 420 -4.54 -13.53 10.75
N PRO A 421 -3.87 -12.36 10.65
CA PRO A 421 -3.77 -11.43 11.77
C PRO A 421 -5.11 -10.81 12.17
N TRP A 422 -6.15 -10.98 11.37
CA TRP A 422 -7.51 -10.49 11.58
C TRP A 422 -8.51 -11.59 11.96
N GLU A 423 -8.03 -12.79 12.29
CA GLU A 423 -8.89 -13.91 12.71
C GLU A 423 -9.89 -13.48 13.80
N GLY A 424 -11.15 -13.88 13.63
CA GLY A 424 -12.27 -13.53 14.52
C GLY A 424 -12.86 -12.14 14.27
N ARG A 425 -12.27 -11.30 13.42
CA ARG A 425 -12.82 -9.98 13.11
C ARG A 425 -14.04 -10.11 12.20
N ARG A 426 -15.17 -9.53 12.62
CA ARG A 426 -16.38 -9.44 11.82
C ARG A 426 -16.34 -8.18 10.96
N LEU A 427 -16.66 -8.33 9.68
CA LEU A 427 -16.74 -7.27 8.69
C LEU A 427 -18.12 -7.27 8.04
N ARG A 428 -18.57 -6.10 7.60
CA ARG A 428 -19.73 -5.93 6.73
C ARG A 428 -19.31 -5.18 5.46
N GLY A 429 -19.73 -5.72 4.30
CA GLY A 429 -19.29 -5.32 3.00
C GLY A 429 -18.14 -6.21 2.50
N TRP A 430 -18.32 -6.76 1.29
CA TRP A 430 -17.35 -7.70 0.71
C TRP A 430 -17.23 -7.50 -0.80
N PRO A 431 -16.02 -7.65 -1.40
CA PRO A 431 -15.83 -7.65 -2.84
C PRO A 431 -16.46 -8.93 -3.43
N GLU A 432 -17.63 -8.78 -4.07
CA GLU A 432 -18.35 -9.89 -4.67
C GLU A 432 -17.70 -10.32 -5.98
N ARG A 433 -17.17 -9.36 -6.75
CA ARG A 433 -16.47 -9.59 -8.00
C ARG A 433 -15.41 -8.54 -8.26
N VAL A 434 -14.26 -8.99 -8.73
CA VAL A 434 -13.14 -8.14 -9.14
C VAL A 434 -12.88 -8.34 -10.62
N LEU A 435 -12.79 -7.23 -11.34
CA LEU A 435 -12.52 -7.25 -12.79
C LEU A 435 -11.20 -6.51 -13.05
N LEU A 436 -10.38 -7.10 -13.91
CA LEU A 436 -9.18 -6.49 -14.47
C LEU A 436 -9.40 -6.29 -15.97
N ARG A 437 -9.43 -5.03 -16.40
CA ARG A 437 -9.74 -4.67 -17.80
C ARG A 437 -11.03 -5.33 -18.33
N GLY A 438 -12.08 -5.33 -17.49
CA GLY A 438 -13.39 -5.89 -17.83
C GLY A 438 -13.50 -7.41 -17.79
N GLU A 439 -12.41 -8.15 -17.55
CA GLU A 439 -12.43 -9.59 -17.35
C GLU A 439 -12.49 -9.94 -15.87
N THR A 440 -13.32 -10.92 -15.50
CA THR A 440 -13.44 -11.37 -14.13
C THR A 440 -12.13 -12.02 -13.67
N LEU A 441 -11.56 -11.50 -12.61
CA LEU A 441 -10.34 -12.00 -11.97
C LEU A 441 -10.66 -12.84 -10.73
N ALA A 442 -11.62 -12.37 -9.93
CA ALA A 442 -12.12 -13.10 -8.76
C ALA A 442 -13.63 -12.91 -8.63
N ALA A 443 -14.36 -13.95 -8.17
CA ALA A 443 -15.79 -13.89 -7.90
C ALA A 443 -16.15 -14.89 -6.80
N GLY A 444 -16.48 -14.41 -5.61
CA GLY A 444 -16.69 -15.27 -4.44
C GLY A 444 -15.43 -16.08 -4.11
N SER A 445 -15.55 -17.42 -4.15
CA SER A 445 -14.41 -18.36 -3.97
C SER A 445 -13.65 -18.64 -5.26
N ASP A 446 -14.19 -18.24 -6.43
CA ASP A 446 -13.63 -18.59 -7.70
C ASP A 446 -12.57 -17.56 -8.12
N PHE A 447 -11.40 -18.05 -8.51
CA PHE A 447 -10.30 -17.23 -9.01
C PHE A 447 -9.95 -17.64 -10.44
N ALA A 448 -9.99 -16.66 -11.37
CA ALA A 448 -9.78 -16.88 -12.81
C ALA A 448 -8.46 -16.24 -13.32
N GLY A 449 -7.65 -15.68 -12.41
CA GLY A 449 -6.37 -15.07 -12.79
C GLY A 449 -5.38 -16.11 -13.32
N THR A 450 -4.58 -15.69 -14.28
CA THR A 450 -3.52 -16.52 -14.86
C THR A 450 -2.16 -15.94 -14.48
N PRO A 451 -1.20 -16.75 -13.97
CA PRO A 451 0.17 -16.30 -13.73
C PRO A 451 0.76 -15.63 -14.97
N GLY A 452 1.37 -14.45 -14.80
CA GLY A 452 1.87 -13.63 -15.89
C GLY A 452 0.80 -12.82 -16.65
N GLY A 453 -0.48 -12.83 -16.21
CA GLY A 453 -1.57 -12.06 -16.84
C GLY A 453 -1.57 -10.57 -16.50
N GLY A 454 -0.84 -10.17 -15.45
CA GLY A 454 -0.60 -8.78 -15.08
C GLY A 454 0.33 -8.07 -16.05
N ARG A 455 0.18 -6.75 -16.19
CA ARG A 455 1.00 -5.93 -17.08
C ARG A 455 1.93 -5.03 -16.29
N TRP A 456 3.13 -4.81 -16.82
CA TRP A 456 4.00 -3.75 -16.36
C TRP A 456 3.34 -2.38 -16.57
N LEU A 457 3.31 -1.56 -15.52
CA LEU A 457 2.76 -0.21 -15.53
C LEU A 457 3.90 0.80 -15.77
N HIS A 458 4.07 1.24 -17.00
CA HIS A 458 4.98 2.33 -17.33
C HIS A 458 4.44 3.65 -16.74
N ARG A 459 5.23 4.32 -15.90
CA ARG A 459 4.90 5.59 -15.25
C ARG A 459 5.72 6.72 -15.89
N PRO A 460 5.16 7.47 -16.85
CA PRO A 460 5.92 8.51 -17.57
C PRO A 460 6.30 9.69 -16.66
N GLU A 461 5.44 10.00 -15.70
CA GLU A 461 5.63 11.07 -14.73
C GLU A 461 4.94 10.70 -13.40
N ILE A 462 5.27 11.41 -12.32
CA ILE A 462 4.56 11.34 -11.06
C ILE A 462 3.56 12.50 -10.96
N GLY A 463 2.46 12.31 -10.20
CA GLY A 463 1.47 13.35 -9.97
C GLY A 463 1.92 14.42 -8.96
N CYS A 464 2.95 14.14 -8.19
CA CYS A 464 3.54 15.06 -7.22
C CYS A 464 4.60 15.93 -7.93
N ARG A 465 4.37 17.23 -8.05
CA ARG A 465 5.34 18.14 -8.64
C ARG A 465 5.93 19.09 -7.61
N PRO A 466 7.21 19.51 -7.76
CA PRO A 466 7.78 20.57 -6.95
C PRO A 466 6.90 21.84 -7.00
N GLY A 467 6.70 22.47 -5.84
CA GLY A 467 5.85 23.67 -5.73
C GLY A 467 4.33 23.42 -5.81
N GLN A 468 3.88 22.19 -6.04
CA GLN A 468 2.46 21.82 -5.83
C GLN A 468 2.24 21.49 -4.36
N GLN A 469 1.60 22.40 -3.66
CA GLN A 469 1.02 22.05 -2.36
C GLN A 469 0.01 20.93 -2.58
N GLY A 470 0.14 19.83 -1.84
CA GLY A 470 -0.84 18.76 -1.81
C GLY A 470 -2.14 19.26 -1.17
N ALA A 471 -2.88 20.10 -1.89
CA ALA A 471 -4.25 20.34 -1.58
C ALA A 471 -4.99 19.05 -1.92
N ALA A 472 -5.42 18.30 -0.92
CA ALA A 472 -6.57 17.43 -1.09
C ALA A 472 -7.67 18.29 -1.70
N PRO A 473 -8.46 17.78 -2.69
CA PRO A 473 -9.63 18.51 -3.14
C PRO A 473 -10.47 18.84 -1.90
N ALA A 474 -10.85 20.12 -1.76
CA ALA A 474 -11.66 20.58 -0.65
C ALA A 474 -12.90 19.69 -0.59
N ARG A 475 -13.00 18.88 0.45
CA ARG A 475 -14.22 18.12 0.74
C ARG A 475 -15.20 19.15 1.29
N GLU A 476 -16.18 19.53 0.48
CA GLU A 476 -17.33 20.27 1.01
C GLU A 476 -17.93 19.42 2.12
N ALA A 477 -17.91 19.96 3.33
CA ALA A 477 -18.65 19.39 4.44
C ALA A 477 -20.12 19.35 4.01
N GLU A 478 -20.70 18.14 3.92
CA GLU A 478 -22.13 18.00 3.81
C GLU A 478 -22.74 18.72 5.03
N ALA A 479 -23.35 19.87 4.76
CA ALA A 479 -24.14 20.59 5.74
C ALA A 479 -25.28 19.67 6.17
N GLU A 480 -25.38 19.46 7.48
CA GLU A 480 -26.53 18.83 8.12
C GLU A 480 -27.83 19.45 7.61
N ALA A 481 -28.70 18.62 7.07
CA ALA A 481 -30.13 18.90 6.90
C ALA A 481 -30.94 17.66 7.27
#